data_515d96c40950c6da2aca758f03263b0c
#
_entry.id   515d96c40950c6da2aca758f03263b0c
#
_cell.length_a   1.000
_cell.length_b   1.000
_cell.length_c   1.000
_cell.angle_alpha   90.00
_cell.angle_beta   90.00
_cell.angle_gamma   90.00
#
_symmetry.space_group_name_H-M   'P 1'
#
loop_
_entity.id
_entity.type
_entity.pdbx_description
1 polymer ?
#
loop_
_entity_poly.entity_id
_entity_poly.type
_entity_poly.pdbx_seq_one_letter_code
_entity_poly.pdbx_strand_id
1 'polypeptide(L)'
;MNKRQSFNIIAILAFTIIIMLLVSFPLHPDIYSLPSGRGHSFSPAGAGGIGTGAATNSKCSSNQIDIGGTCTSKAEVSKQIISITQGVMQKEDAKGVLLRVDVNNGTVVNTGLGDSQEGVPATPDMKFRPGSMAIPMLTTLVLQLQEQGKLSLDDTLSKWFPQYPNADKVTLRMLSSVTSGYPDYIQENPPFQAAQLAEPFRHWTDDELLQYAFAQPIVCDPGACFHYAHTNFIILGNVVEKITGKSITELLQQKFLGPLGLTETNITKLPAIPSPALHAYTSERGVYEESTGWSPSWGLGDGLIMTSTLRDMTTLIKAVGTGKLLSKESASEQVEDLSKGLPGAPGQIGYGLGVAVGNGWVLQNPVFNGYEGIAAYLPSQQLSIVIDNTHGPNAAEGTSIATDIFKALAAYLAPTNAPNTAIVQPSNCNVPTSVHTTNQKNVVVHPATTNCANITHPSVPNTTVVPTENCNAPTVVRHTNAPRISMKPHDRIS
;
A
#
# COMPACT_ATOMS: atom_id res chain seq x y z
N MET A 1 -41.74 38.08 -7.58
CA MET A 1 -40.34 37.70 -7.73
C MET A 1 -39.54 38.26 -6.55
N ASN A 2 -38.98 37.42 -5.72
CA ASN A 2 -38.41 37.75 -4.43
C ASN A 2 -36.94 38.16 -4.60
N LYS A 3 -36.51 39.24 -3.95
CA LYS A 3 -35.15 39.84 -4.05
C LYS A 3 -33.99 38.85 -3.83
N ARG A 4 -34.23 37.65 -3.34
CA ARG A 4 -33.24 36.57 -3.18
C ARG A 4 -32.95 35.76 -4.47
N GLN A 5 -33.83 35.79 -5.47
CA GLN A 5 -33.59 35.10 -6.73
C GLN A 5 -32.79 35.95 -7.73
N SER A 6 -32.75 37.25 -7.59
CA SER A 6 -31.97 38.14 -8.46
C SER A 6 -30.46 38.15 -8.10
N PHE A 7 -30.09 37.84 -6.85
CA PHE A 7 -28.70 37.81 -6.44
C PHE A 7 -27.93 36.55 -6.94
N ASN A 8 -28.63 35.41 -7.09
CA ASN A 8 -28.02 34.17 -7.56
C ASN A 8 -27.79 34.15 -9.08
N ILE A 9 -28.55 34.91 -9.86
CA ILE A 9 -28.37 34.98 -11.33
C ILE A 9 -27.22 35.89 -11.71
N ILE A 10 -26.92 36.93 -10.94
CA ILE A 10 -25.79 37.86 -11.19
C ILE A 10 -24.46 37.21 -10.80
N ALA A 11 -24.41 36.35 -9.77
CA ALA A 11 -23.20 35.63 -9.37
C ALA A 11 -22.78 34.54 -10.40
N ILE A 12 -23.74 33.91 -11.07
CA ILE A 12 -23.46 32.87 -12.10
C ILE A 12 -22.97 33.49 -13.40
N LEU A 13 -23.44 34.68 -13.78
CA LEU A 13 -22.99 35.42 -14.98
C LEU A 13 -21.61 36.05 -14.82
N ALA A 14 -21.19 36.42 -13.62
CA ALA A 14 -19.84 36.96 -13.35
C ALA A 14 -18.75 35.87 -13.38
N PHE A 15 -19.08 34.62 -13.09
CA PHE A 15 -18.11 33.52 -13.13
C PHE A 15 -17.81 32.99 -14.54
N THR A 16 -18.75 33.16 -15.48
CA THR A 16 -18.59 32.69 -16.87
C THR A 16 -17.78 33.67 -17.75
N ILE A 17 -17.65 34.95 -17.37
CA ILE A 17 -16.92 35.94 -18.14
C ILE A 17 -15.41 35.95 -17.84
N ILE A 18 -14.97 35.50 -16.67
CA ILE A 18 -13.56 35.40 -16.27
C ILE A 18 -12.82 34.24 -16.95
N ILE A 19 -13.51 33.23 -17.40
CA ILE A 19 -12.89 32.03 -18.06
C ILE A 19 -12.63 32.29 -19.57
N MET A 20 -13.22 33.30 -20.19
CA MET A 20 -13.03 33.60 -21.65
C MET A 20 -11.91 34.57 -22.02
N LEU A 21 -11.16 35.10 -21.07
CA LEU A 21 -10.12 36.12 -21.33
C LEU A 21 -8.66 35.66 -21.21
N LEU A 22 -8.40 34.33 -21.10
CA LEU A 22 -7.05 33.78 -20.95
C LEU A 22 -6.57 32.89 -22.11
N VAL A 23 -7.19 32.94 -23.28
CA VAL A 23 -6.73 32.16 -24.44
C VAL A 23 -6.57 33.08 -25.64
N SER A 24 -5.43 33.75 -25.75
CA SER A 24 -4.94 34.32 -27.05
C SER A 24 -3.50 34.81 -26.92
N PHE A 25 -2.53 33.94 -27.16
CA PHE A 25 -1.21 34.31 -27.70
C PHE A 25 -0.73 33.26 -28.70
N PRO A 26 -0.18 33.67 -29.85
CA PRO A 26 0.20 32.77 -30.94
C PRO A 26 1.60 32.17 -30.72
N LEU A 27 1.72 30.87 -31.00
CA LEU A 27 2.98 30.13 -31.07
C LEU A 27 3.63 30.34 -32.45
N HIS A 28 4.89 30.70 -32.45
CA HIS A 28 5.77 30.66 -33.63
C HIS A 28 6.42 29.29 -33.74
N PRO A 29 6.55 28.73 -34.94
CA PRO A 29 7.23 27.46 -35.13
C PRO A 29 8.69 27.67 -35.49
N ASP A 30 9.62 27.13 -34.75
CA ASP A 30 10.99 26.94 -35.20
C ASP A 30 11.34 25.47 -35.39
N ILE A 31 11.81 25.24 -36.61
CA ILE A 31 12.19 23.96 -37.22
C ILE A 31 13.57 23.57 -36.70
N TYR A 32 13.70 22.35 -36.13
CA TYR A 32 14.99 21.65 -36.09
C TYR A 32 14.85 20.21 -36.60
N SER A 33 15.56 20.00 -37.70
CA SER A 33 15.75 18.73 -38.38
C SER A 33 16.64 17.78 -37.56
N LEU A 34 16.19 16.52 -37.41
CA LEU A 34 16.95 15.38 -36.86
C LEU A 34 17.85 14.78 -37.94
N PRO A 35 19.08 14.37 -37.64
CA PRO A 35 19.88 13.52 -38.52
C PRO A 35 19.56 12.03 -38.32
N SER A 36 19.36 11.34 -39.41
CA SER A 36 19.27 9.88 -39.52
C SER A 36 20.59 9.22 -39.13
N GLY A 37 20.56 8.30 -38.13
CA GLY A 37 21.73 7.55 -37.67
C GLY A 37 21.42 6.09 -37.33
N ARG A 38 21.71 5.21 -38.27
CA ARG A 38 22.15 3.81 -38.19
C ARG A 38 21.61 2.90 -37.08
N GLY A 39 20.93 1.87 -37.53
CA GLY A 39 20.56 0.70 -36.73
C GLY A 39 21.78 0.00 -36.10
N HIS A 40 21.66 -0.27 -34.84
CA HIS A 40 22.48 -1.30 -34.17
C HIS A 40 21.54 -2.43 -33.75
N SER A 41 21.80 -3.60 -34.31
CA SER A 41 21.24 -4.87 -33.90
C SER A 41 21.70 -5.18 -32.47
N PHE A 42 20.76 -5.16 -31.51
CA PHE A 42 21.01 -5.73 -30.19
C PHE A 42 20.74 -7.23 -30.22
N SER A 43 21.79 -8.01 -30.00
CA SER A 43 21.63 -9.41 -29.60
C SER A 43 21.09 -9.46 -28.18
N PRO A 44 20.09 -10.30 -27.88
CA PRO A 44 19.61 -10.45 -26.51
C PRO A 44 20.65 -11.18 -25.67
N ALA A 45 21.26 -10.47 -24.75
CA ALA A 45 22.03 -11.08 -23.66
C ALA A 45 21.03 -11.79 -22.72
N GLY A 46 21.31 -13.05 -22.45
CA GLY A 46 20.56 -14.07 -21.77
C GLY A 46 19.52 -13.62 -20.74
N ALA A 47 18.26 -13.92 -21.04
CA ALA A 47 17.22 -14.03 -20.07
C ALA A 47 17.62 -15.07 -19.02
N GLY A 48 17.80 -14.64 -17.78
CA GLY A 48 17.89 -15.53 -16.62
C GLY A 48 16.57 -16.27 -16.49
N GLY A 49 16.51 -17.47 -17.07
CA GLY A 49 15.32 -18.33 -17.01
C GLY A 49 14.92 -18.56 -15.55
N ILE A 50 13.62 -18.47 -15.26
CA ILE A 50 13.02 -19.02 -14.05
C ILE A 50 13.42 -20.50 -14.04
N GLY A 51 14.41 -20.85 -13.22
CA GLY A 51 14.82 -22.23 -13.02
C GLY A 51 13.60 -23.01 -12.54
N THR A 52 13.11 -23.93 -13.36
CA THR A 52 12.26 -25.02 -12.88
C THR A 52 13.01 -25.61 -11.71
N GLY A 53 12.47 -25.37 -10.48
CA GLY A 53 13.13 -25.78 -9.25
C GLY A 53 13.52 -27.25 -9.31
N ALA A 54 14.77 -27.52 -9.69
CA ALA A 54 15.40 -28.77 -9.36
C ALA A 54 15.30 -28.87 -7.84
N ALA A 55 14.62 -29.89 -7.37
CA ALA A 55 14.56 -30.22 -5.94
C ALA A 55 16.02 -30.17 -5.46
N THR A 56 16.35 -29.11 -4.71
CA THR A 56 17.64 -29.04 -4.04
C THR A 56 17.66 -30.29 -3.17
N ASN A 57 18.59 -31.20 -3.44
CA ASN A 57 18.90 -32.31 -2.54
C ASN A 57 19.30 -31.65 -1.22
N SER A 58 18.29 -31.43 -0.35
CA SER A 58 18.54 -30.86 0.95
C SER A 58 19.40 -31.86 1.69
N LYS A 59 20.61 -31.45 2.05
CA LYS A 59 21.53 -32.24 2.86
C LYS A 59 20.95 -32.59 4.24
N CYS A 60 19.84 -31.96 4.60
CA CYS A 60 19.22 -32.06 5.91
C CYS A 60 18.13 -33.14 5.95
N SER A 61 17.95 -33.76 7.10
CA SER A 61 16.88 -34.75 7.33
C SER A 61 15.48 -34.07 7.25
N SER A 62 14.43 -34.89 7.09
CA SER A 62 13.04 -34.40 6.95
C SER A 62 12.54 -33.53 8.13
N ASN A 63 13.18 -33.64 9.29
CA ASN A 63 12.84 -32.85 10.50
C ASN A 63 13.82 -31.68 10.73
N GLN A 64 14.62 -31.35 9.74
CA GLN A 64 15.58 -30.24 9.79
C GLN A 64 15.33 -29.28 8.63
N ILE A 65 15.80 -28.04 8.81
CA ILE A 65 15.78 -26.97 7.83
C ILE A 65 17.22 -26.48 7.64
N ASP A 66 17.61 -26.27 6.40
CA ASP A 66 18.90 -25.65 6.07
C ASP A 66 18.79 -24.15 6.31
N ILE A 67 19.54 -23.65 7.28
CA ILE A 67 19.69 -22.23 7.59
C ILE A 67 21.13 -21.82 7.29
N GLY A 68 21.35 -21.19 6.14
CA GLY A 68 22.70 -20.73 5.74
C GLY A 68 23.75 -21.84 5.65
N GLY A 69 23.37 -23.04 5.23
CA GLY A 69 24.26 -24.23 5.12
C GLY A 69 24.30 -25.11 6.37
N THR A 70 23.57 -24.74 7.43
CA THR A 70 23.49 -25.51 8.69
C THR A 70 22.12 -26.17 8.86
N CYS A 71 22.13 -27.49 9.05
CA CYS A 71 20.89 -28.24 9.33
C CYS A 71 20.43 -28.03 10.78
N THR A 72 19.36 -27.26 10.96
CA THR A 72 18.76 -26.94 12.25
C THR A 72 17.42 -27.65 12.41
N SER A 73 17.08 -28.13 13.60
CA SER A 73 15.82 -28.80 13.84
C SER A 73 14.63 -27.84 13.61
N LYS A 74 13.50 -28.35 13.07
CA LYS A 74 12.29 -27.53 12.89
C LYS A 74 11.83 -26.89 14.20
N ALA A 75 11.98 -27.58 15.32
CA ALA A 75 11.59 -27.04 16.63
C ALA A 75 12.45 -25.85 17.03
N GLU A 76 13.76 -25.90 16.81
CA GLU A 76 14.66 -24.78 17.10
C GLU A 76 14.41 -23.60 16.16
N VAL A 77 14.23 -23.86 14.86
CA VAL A 77 13.86 -22.82 13.88
C VAL A 77 12.55 -22.15 14.27
N SER A 78 11.52 -22.93 14.64
CA SER A 78 10.24 -22.39 15.11
C SER A 78 10.40 -21.51 16.34
N LYS A 79 11.17 -21.95 17.33
CA LYS A 79 11.45 -21.17 18.54
C LYS A 79 12.15 -19.86 18.21
N GLN A 80 13.13 -19.89 17.33
CA GLN A 80 13.86 -18.68 16.92
C GLN A 80 12.97 -17.69 16.15
N ILE A 81 12.12 -18.17 15.23
CA ILE A 81 11.13 -17.36 14.50
C ILE A 81 10.21 -16.63 15.51
N ILE A 82 9.66 -17.36 16.48
CA ILE A 82 8.78 -16.78 17.51
C ILE A 82 9.54 -15.73 18.33
N SER A 83 10.78 -16.03 18.76
CA SER A 83 11.58 -15.12 19.55
C SER A 83 11.91 -13.82 18.79
N ILE A 84 12.28 -13.91 17.50
CA ILE A 84 12.52 -12.75 16.63
C ILE A 84 11.24 -11.91 16.54
N THR A 85 10.11 -12.54 16.26
CA THR A 85 8.81 -11.86 16.13
C THR A 85 8.43 -11.13 17.42
N GLN A 86 8.54 -11.80 18.57
CA GLN A 86 8.25 -11.20 19.88
C GLN A 86 9.17 -10.02 20.20
N GLY A 87 10.45 -10.09 19.79
CA GLY A 87 11.39 -8.97 19.96
C GLY A 87 10.97 -7.72 19.19
N VAL A 88 10.49 -7.87 17.94
CA VAL A 88 9.97 -6.75 17.16
C VAL A 88 8.64 -6.25 17.74
N MET A 89 7.71 -7.16 18.09
CA MET A 89 6.44 -6.81 18.72
C MET A 89 6.62 -5.94 19.95
N GLN A 90 7.54 -6.32 20.82
CA GLN A 90 7.83 -5.58 22.05
C GLN A 90 8.45 -4.20 21.78
N LYS A 91 9.37 -4.14 20.80
CA LYS A 91 10.07 -2.91 20.43
C LYS A 91 9.12 -1.88 19.82
N GLU A 92 8.16 -2.32 19.00
CA GLU A 92 7.32 -1.46 18.16
C GLU A 92 5.88 -1.36 18.65
N ASP A 93 5.59 -1.93 19.81
CA ASP A 93 4.27 -1.94 20.45
C ASP A 93 3.18 -2.55 19.56
N ALA A 94 3.42 -3.78 19.04
CA ALA A 94 2.36 -4.55 18.38
C ALA A 94 1.39 -5.12 19.41
N LYS A 95 0.08 -4.94 19.21
CA LYS A 95 -0.95 -5.52 20.09
C LYS A 95 -1.14 -7.01 19.82
N GLY A 96 -1.34 -7.38 18.57
CA GLY A 96 -1.52 -8.75 18.11
C GLY A 96 -0.82 -8.99 16.77
N VAL A 97 -0.23 -10.16 16.61
CA VAL A 97 0.43 -10.60 15.38
C VAL A 97 -0.03 -12.00 15.03
N LEU A 98 -0.49 -12.19 13.81
CA LEU A 98 -0.71 -13.48 13.18
C LEU A 98 0.50 -13.78 12.29
N LEU A 99 1.10 -14.96 12.43
CA LEU A 99 2.31 -15.35 11.71
C LEU A 99 2.21 -16.79 11.17
N ARG A 100 2.49 -16.91 9.87
CA ARG A 100 2.72 -18.22 9.24
C ARG A 100 4.01 -18.22 8.44
N VAL A 101 4.83 -19.24 8.68
CA VAL A 101 6.08 -19.50 7.93
C VAL A 101 6.05 -20.95 7.44
N ASP A 102 6.13 -21.12 6.12
CA ASP A 102 6.29 -22.44 5.49
C ASP A 102 7.67 -22.49 4.80
N VAL A 103 8.37 -23.61 4.96
CA VAL A 103 9.66 -23.91 4.31
C VAL A 103 9.56 -25.24 3.59
N ASN A 104 10.03 -25.32 2.34
CA ASN A 104 9.92 -26.53 1.51
C ASN A 104 8.48 -27.10 1.48
N ASN A 105 7.49 -26.21 1.33
CA ASN A 105 6.05 -26.54 1.38
C ASN A 105 5.55 -27.15 2.69
N GLY A 106 6.35 -27.16 3.74
CA GLY A 106 5.98 -27.60 5.08
C GLY A 106 5.83 -26.44 6.06
N THR A 107 4.75 -26.41 6.84
CA THR A 107 4.54 -25.39 7.87
C THR A 107 5.54 -25.58 9.03
N VAL A 108 6.27 -24.52 9.34
CA VAL A 108 7.24 -24.44 10.46
C VAL A 108 6.62 -23.70 11.63
N VAL A 109 5.94 -22.57 11.34
CA VAL A 109 5.21 -21.78 12.33
C VAL A 109 3.82 -21.46 11.76
N ASN A 110 2.80 -21.56 12.60
CA ASN A 110 1.45 -21.05 12.38
C ASN A 110 0.87 -20.66 13.73
N THR A 111 0.92 -19.38 14.08
CA THR A 111 0.60 -18.91 15.43
C THR A 111 -0.03 -17.53 15.44
N GLY A 112 -0.75 -17.22 16.51
CA GLY A 112 -1.05 -15.87 16.97
C GLY A 112 -0.17 -15.53 18.17
N LEU A 113 0.24 -14.31 18.30
CA LEU A 113 1.04 -13.76 19.40
C LEU A 113 0.39 -12.46 19.89
N GLY A 114 0.43 -12.21 21.20
CA GLY A 114 -0.26 -11.07 21.81
C GLY A 114 -1.78 -11.23 21.81
N ASP A 115 -2.49 -10.13 21.83
CA ASP A 115 -3.95 -10.10 22.00
C ASP A 115 -4.66 -9.50 20.77
N SER A 116 -5.74 -10.11 20.34
CA SER A 116 -6.67 -9.54 19.37
C SER A 116 -7.48 -8.41 20.02
N GLN A 117 -8.05 -8.66 21.18
CA GLN A 117 -8.71 -7.69 22.06
C GLN A 117 -8.14 -7.82 23.46
N GLU A 118 -8.51 -6.90 24.37
CA GLU A 118 -8.09 -7.04 25.77
C GLU A 118 -8.54 -8.38 26.36
N GLY A 119 -7.58 -9.18 26.81
CA GLY A 119 -7.82 -10.50 27.38
C GLY A 119 -8.28 -11.57 26.38
N VAL A 120 -8.24 -11.31 25.07
CA VAL A 120 -8.54 -12.27 24.00
C VAL A 120 -7.27 -12.55 23.20
N PRO A 121 -6.56 -13.66 23.46
CA PRO A 121 -5.34 -13.99 22.73
C PRO A 121 -5.56 -14.08 21.21
N ALA A 122 -4.60 -13.58 20.44
CA ALA A 122 -4.58 -13.78 18.99
C ALA A 122 -4.36 -15.25 18.65
N THR A 123 -5.11 -15.79 17.67
CA THR A 123 -5.01 -17.17 17.21
C THR A 123 -4.81 -17.24 15.70
N PRO A 124 -4.11 -18.26 15.17
CA PRO A 124 -3.70 -18.30 13.75
C PRO A 124 -4.85 -18.49 12.76
N ASP A 125 -6.04 -18.82 13.22
CA ASP A 125 -7.27 -18.99 12.44
C ASP A 125 -8.12 -17.71 12.37
N MET A 126 -7.71 -16.65 13.06
CA MET A 126 -8.39 -15.36 12.99
C MET A 126 -8.33 -14.77 11.58
N LYS A 127 -9.45 -14.17 11.19
CA LYS A 127 -9.61 -13.46 9.92
C LYS A 127 -9.20 -12.01 10.07
N PHE A 128 -8.65 -11.46 9.00
CA PHE A 128 -8.20 -10.08 8.91
C PHE A 128 -8.51 -9.49 7.54
N ARG A 129 -8.21 -8.20 7.33
CA ARG A 129 -8.32 -7.56 6.01
C ARG A 129 -6.96 -7.53 5.33
N PRO A 130 -6.77 -8.32 4.25
CA PRO A 130 -5.47 -8.46 3.60
C PRO A 130 -5.10 -7.25 2.71
N GLY A 131 -5.95 -6.24 2.57
CA GLY A 131 -5.64 -5.03 1.80
C GLY A 131 -5.06 -5.31 0.42
N SER A 132 -3.95 -4.68 0.06
CA SER A 132 -3.30 -4.82 -1.24
C SER A 132 -2.71 -6.21 -1.55
N MET A 133 -2.75 -7.18 -0.61
CA MET A 133 -2.50 -8.59 -0.97
C MET A 133 -3.46 -9.10 -2.05
N ALA A 134 -4.61 -8.42 -2.26
CA ALA A 134 -5.57 -8.75 -3.32
C ALA A 134 -5.14 -8.27 -4.72
N ILE A 135 -4.24 -7.29 -4.82
CA ILE A 135 -3.84 -6.68 -6.10
C ILE A 135 -3.27 -7.72 -7.09
N PRO A 136 -2.39 -8.65 -6.70
CA PRO A 136 -1.89 -9.68 -7.60
C PRO A 136 -2.99 -10.53 -8.25
N MET A 137 -4.13 -10.69 -7.58
CA MET A 137 -5.27 -11.42 -8.15
C MET A 137 -5.84 -10.69 -9.36
N LEU A 138 -6.00 -9.37 -9.28
CA LEU A 138 -6.48 -8.54 -10.40
C LEU A 138 -5.51 -8.57 -11.58
N THR A 139 -4.22 -8.37 -11.34
CA THR A 139 -3.23 -8.35 -12.42
C THR A 139 -3.05 -9.74 -13.06
N THR A 140 -3.21 -10.81 -12.30
CA THR A 140 -3.27 -12.16 -12.86
C THR A 140 -4.53 -12.36 -13.75
N LEU A 141 -5.70 -11.80 -13.37
CA LEU A 141 -6.88 -11.79 -14.25
C LEU A 141 -6.60 -11.07 -15.57
N VAL A 142 -5.91 -9.94 -15.52
CA VAL A 142 -5.52 -9.19 -16.73
C VAL A 142 -4.61 -10.05 -17.62
N LEU A 143 -3.62 -10.72 -17.04
CA LEU A 143 -2.74 -11.62 -17.78
C LEU A 143 -3.48 -12.82 -18.36
N GLN A 144 -4.43 -13.41 -17.63
CA GLN A 144 -5.30 -14.47 -18.17
C GLN A 144 -6.16 -13.99 -19.34
N LEU A 145 -6.62 -12.74 -19.32
CA LEU A 145 -7.35 -12.14 -20.43
C LEU A 145 -6.44 -11.86 -21.64
N GLN A 146 -5.18 -11.48 -21.40
CA GLN A 146 -4.16 -11.39 -22.44
C GLN A 146 -3.88 -12.75 -23.09
N GLU A 147 -3.69 -13.81 -22.32
CA GLU A 147 -3.53 -15.18 -22.82
C GLU A 147 -4.72 -15.65 -23.68
N GLN A 148 -5.92 -15.16 -23.38
CA GLN A 148 -7.14 -15.42 -24.15
C GLN A 148 -7.30 -14.52 -25.39
N GLY A 149 -6.37 -13.58 -25.64
CA GLY A 149 -6.43 -12.60 -26.72
C GLY A 149 -7.57 -11.57 -26.60
N LYS A 150 -8.12 -11.36 -25.38
CA LYS A 150 -9.22 -10.40 -25.13
C LYS A 150 -8.72 -8.97 -24.92
N LEU A 151 -7.47 -8.81 -24.53
CA LEU A 151 -6.76 -7.55 -24.39
C LEU A 151 -5.26 -7.77 -24.66
N SER A 152 -4.52 -6.67 -24.82
CA SER A 152 -3.07 -6.62 -24.69
C SER A 152 -2.70 -5.68 -23.53
N LEU A 153 -1.66 -5.99 -22.80
CA LEU A 153 -1.10 -5.04 -21.79
C LEU A 153 -0.69 -3.71 -22.43
N ASP A 154 -0.39 -3.69 -23.72
CA ASP A 154 -0.01 -2.49 -24.46
C ASP A 154 -1.21 -1.74 -25.05
N ASP A 155 -2.43 -2.24 -24.83
CA ASP A 155 -3.64 -1.51 -25.17
C ASP A 155 -3.76 -0.24 -24.33
N THR A 156 -4.12 0.86 -25.01
CA THR A 156 -4.34 2.14 -24.32
C THR A 156 -5.70 2.17 -23.64
N LEU A 157 -5.76 2.85 -22.50
CA LEU A 157 -6.98 3.00 -21.70
C LEU A 157 -8.14 3.63 -22.49
N SER A 158 -7.82 4.45 -23.49
CA SER A 158 -8.81 5.11 -24.37
C SER A 158 -9.75 4.14 -25.10
N LYS A 159 -9.38 2.87 -25.26
CA LYS A 159 -10.28 1.84 -25.81
C LYS A 159 -11.55 1.65 -24.97
N TRP A 160 -11.49 1.89 -23.68
CA TRP A 160 -12.59 1.65 -22.75
C TRP A 160 -13.05 2.91 -22.02
N PHE A 161 -12.14 3.78 -21.65
CA PHE A 161 -12.37 4.97 -20.82
C PHE A 161 -11.63 6.20 -21.39
N PRO A 162 -12.04 6.71 -22.57
CA PRO A 162 -11.36 7.85 -23.23
C PRO A 162 -11.45 9.16 -22.44
N GLN A 163 -12.34 9.24 -21.45
CA GLN A 163 -12.56 10.43 -20.61
C GLN A 163 -11.49 10.64 -19.54
N TYR A 164 -10.66 9.63 -19.21
CA TYR A 164 -9.62 9.80 -18.21
C TYR A 164 -8.41 10.55 -18.77
N PRO A 165 -7.69 11.32 -17.93
CA PRO A 165 -6.49 12.06 -18.36
C PRO A 165 -5.47 11.12 -19.03
N ASN A 166 -4.88 11.57 -20.15
CA ASN A 166 -3.87 10.80 -20.88
C ASN A 166 -4.30 9.37 -21.29
N ALA A 167 -5.59 9.09 -21.40
CA ALA A 167 -6.09 7.74 -21.70
C ALA A 167 -5.57 7.18 -23.03
N ASP A 168 -5.20 8.03 -23.98
CA ASP A 168 -4.59 7.68 -25.27
C ASP A 168 -3.10 7.26 -25.16
N LYS A 169 -2.46 7.50 -24.01
CA LYS A 169 -1.04 7.19 -23.73
C LYS A 169 -0.90 6.14 -22.64
N VAL A 170 -1.78 6.16 -21.63
CA VAL A 170 -1.76 5.21 -20.52
C VAL A 170 -2.14 3.82 -21.03
N THR A 171 -1.28 2.82 -20.82
CA THR A 171 -1.53 1.43 -21.18
C THR A 171 -1.98 0.61 -19.95
N LEU A 172 -2.57 -0.58 -20.20
CA LEU A 172 -2.90 -1.51 -19.11
C LEU A 172 -1.66 -2.01 -18.37
N ARG A 173 -0.51 -2.09 -19.06
CA ARG A 173 0.80 -2.36 -18.46
C ARG A 173 1.16 -1.30 -17.44
N MET A 174 1.03 -0.03 -17.80
CA MET A 174 1.32 1.10 -16.92
C MET A 174 0.40 1.15 -15.71
N LEU A 175 -0.88 0.81 -15.87
CA LEU A 175 -1.80 0.67 -14.74
C LEU A 175 -1.37 -0.48 -13.82
N SER A 176 -1.02 -1.64 -14.38
CA SER A 176 -0.62 -2.82 -13.62
C SER A 176 0.72 -2.65 -12.87
N SER A 177 1.64 -1.84 -13.42
CA SER A 177 2.97 -1.57 -12.86
C SER A 177 3.10 -0.25 -12.12
N VAL A 178 1.97 0.47 -11.94
CA VAL A 178 1.89 1.79 -11.27
C VAL A 178 2.84 2.84 -11.84
N THR A 179 2.98 2.81 -13.18
CA THR A 179 3.78 3.77 -13.95
C THR A 179 2.93 4.66 -14.86
N SER A 180 1.61 4.72 -14.62
CA SER A 180 0.69 5.56 -15.38
C SER A 180 0.87 7.06 -15.17
N GLY A 181 1.49 7.47 -14.05
CA GLY A 181 1.57 8.85 -13.62
C GLY A 181 0.28 9.36 -12.97
N TYR A 182 -0.73 8.53 -12.76
CA TYR A 182 -1.96 8.93 -12.07
C TYR A 182 -1.70 9.18 -10.58
N PRO A 183 -2.30 10.24 -10.01
CA PRO A 183 -2.26 10.52 -8.58
C PRO A 183 -3.04 9.46 -7.79
N ASP A 184 -2.64 9.25 -6.54
CA ASP A 184 -3.37 8.36 -5.64
C ASP A 184 -4.52 9.11 -4.96
N TYR A 185 -5.68 8.44 -4.82
CA TYR A 185 -6.77 9.01 -4.04
C TYR A 185 -6.55 8.86 -2.53
N ILE A 186 -5.63 8.00 -2.06
CA ILE A 186 -5.33 7.78 -0.64
C ILE A 186 -4.10 8.57 -0.21
N GLN A 187 -2.95 8.24 -0.83
CA GLN A 187 -1.66 8.79 -0.45
C GLN A 187 -1.50 10.19 -1.03
N GLU A 188 -0.84 11.07 -0.29
CA GLU A 188 -0.61 12.45 -0.73
C GLU A 188 -1.90 13.21 -1.11
N ASN A 189 -3.07 12.76 -0.58
CA ASN A 189 -4.38 13.36 -0.83
C ASN A 189 -5.04 13.81 0.48
N PRO A 190 -4.57 14.90 1.11
CA PRO A 190 -5.11 15.38 2.38
C PRO A 190 -6.63 15.60 2.40
N PRO A 191 -7.27 16.08 1.31
CA PRO A 191 -8.74 16.21 1.27
C PRO A 191 -9.46 14.87 1.46
N PHE A 192 -8.99 13.80 0.82
CA PHE A 192 -9.58 12.47 0.98
C PHE A 192 -9.31 11.92 2.39
N GLN A 193 -8.06 12.00 2.87
CA GLN A 193 -7.69 11.52 4.20
C GLN A 193 -8.54 12.18 5.30
N ALA A 194 -8.72 13.50 5.23
CA ALA A 194 -9.57 14.23 6.16
C ALA A 194 -11.03 13.77 6.09
N ALA A 195 -11.57 13.54 4.90
CA ALA A 195 -12.95 13.09 4.73
C ALA A 195 -13.15 11.65 5.23
N GLN A 196 -12.20 10.76 4.96
CA GLN A 196 -12.22 9.36 5.40
C GLN A 196 -12.15 9.25 6.94
N LEU A 197 -11.23 9.99 7.58
CA LEU A 197 -11.08 10.00 9.03
C LEU A 197 -12.24 10.70 9.75
N ALA A 198 -12.89 11.70 9.13
CA ALA A 198 -14.08 12.34 9.68
C ALA A 198 -15.29 11.40 9.67
N GLU A 199 -15.42 10.55 8.67
CA GLU A 199 -16.55 9.65 8.47
C GLU A 199 -16.10 8.18 8.29
N PRO A 200 -15.48 7.52 9.29
CA PRO A 200 -14.84 6.22 9.14
C PRO A 200 -15.81 5.09 8.79
N PHE A 201 -17.11 5.29 8.98
CA PHE A 201 -18.17 4.32 8.63
C PHE A 201 -18.84 4.60 7.28
N ARG A 202 -18.44 5.68 6.58
CA ARG A 202 -18.99 6.03 5.29
C ARG A 202 -18.64 4.98 4.24
N HIS A 203 -19.65 4.62 3.44
CA HIS A 203 -19.42 3.83 2.23
C HIS A 203 -18.96 4.74 1.08
N TRP A 204 -17.85 4.40 0.44
CA TRP A 204 -17.29 5.10 -0.71
C TRP A 204 -17.52 4.30 -1.98
N THR A 205 -17.81 4.98 -3.07
CA THR A 205 -17.92 4.39 -4.41
C THR A 205 -16.63 4.62 -5.21
N ASP A 206 -16.35 3.76 -6.18
CA ASP A 206 -15.19 3.89 -7.06
C ASP A 206 -15.16 5.25 -7.76
N ASP A 207 -16.34 5.77 -8.20
CA ASP A 207 -16.44 7.08 -8.84
C ASP A 207 -16.07 8.23 -7.89
N GLU A 208 -16.47 8.18 -6.63
CA GLU A 208 -16.07 9.16 -5.62
C GLU A 208 -14.55 9.13 -5.37
N LEU A 209 -13.96 7.94 -5.27
CA LEU A 209 -12.53 7.75 -5.08
C LEU A 209 -11.74 8.31 -6.29
N LEU A 210 -12.19 8.02 -7.51
CA LEU A 210 -11.58 8.55 -8.73
C LEU A 210 -11.72 10.08 -8.85
N GLN A 211 -12.82 10.68 -8.32
CA GLN A 211 -12.94 12.14 -8.25
C GLN A 211 -11.87 12.75 -7.34
N TYR A 212 -11.59 12.14 -6.17
CA TYR A 212 -10.50 12.59 -5.31
C TYR A 212 -9.14 12.45 -5.99
N ALA A 213 -8.88 11.34 -6.70
CA ALA A 213 -7.66 11.16 -7.44
C ALA A 213 -7.48 12.27 -8.48
N PHE A 214 -8.43 12.42 -9.39
CA PHE A 214 -8.32 13.35 -10.52
C PHE A 214 -8.57 14.82 -10.17
N ALA A 215 -8.90 15.14 -8.91
CA ALA A 215 -8.80 16.49 -8.38
C ALA A 215 -7.33 16.92 -8.14
N GLN A 216 -6.40 15.96 -8.10
CA GLN A 216 -4.96 16.20 -7.98
C GLN A 216 -4.31 16.32 -9.38
N PRO A 217 -3.18 17.04 -9.50
CA PRO A 217 -2.43 17.05 -10.76
C PRO A 217 -1.86 15.66 -11.09
N ILE A 218 -1.70 15.38 -12.38
CA ILE A 218 -0.94 14.21 -12.85
C ILE A 218 0.50 14.30 -12.33
N VAL A 219 1.02 13.19 -11.78
CA VAL A 219 2.33 13.17 -11.11
C VAL A 219 3.49 13.22 -12.10
N CYS A 220 3.38 12.48 -13.19
CA CYS A 220 4.38 12.49 -14.28
C CYS A 220 3.72 12.05 -15.60
N ASP A 221 4.43 12.21 -16.70
CA ASP A 221 3.99 11.66 -17.98
C ASP A 221 3.88 10.11 -17.89
N PRO A 222 2.91 9.50 -18.60
CA PRO A 222 2.76 8.04 -18.61
C PRO A 222 4.06 7.32 -18.98
N GLY A 223 4.49 6.39 -18.12
CA GLY A 223 5.73 5.63 -18.25
C GLY A 223 6.99 6.34 -17.78
N ALA A 224 6.92 7.60 -17.36
CA ALA A 224 8.11 8.39 -17.00
C ALA A 224 8.55 8.26 -15.53
N CYS A 225 7.72 7.75 -14.65
CA CYS A 225 8.06 7.52 -13.25
C CYS A 225 7.32 6.30 -12.67
N PHE A 226 7.83 5.79 -11.58
CA PHE A 226 7.10 4.91 -10.68
C PHE A 226 6.38 5.76 -9.63
N HIS A 227 5.07 5.59 -9.52
CA HIS A 227 4.26 6.22 -8.49
C HIS A 227 3.18 5.25 -8.04
N TYR A 228 3.31 4.71 -6.81
CA TYR A 228 2.32 3.77 -6.30
C TYR A 228 0.99 4.50 -6.07
N ALA A 229 -0.03 4.11 -6.81
CA ALA A 229 -1.36 4.73 -6.73
C ALA A 229 -2.46 3.66 -6.84
N HIS A 230 -3.34 3.59 -5.84
CA HIS A 230 -4.50 2.69 -5.82
C HIS A 230 -5.48 3.00 -6.94
N THR A 231 -5.51 4.24 -7.41
CA THR A 231 -6.26 4.72 -8.59
C THR A 231 -6.11 3.78 -9.79
N ASN A 232 -4.89 3.29 -10.03
CA ASN A 232 -4.61 2.37 -11.13
C ASN A 232 -5.45 1.10 -11.06
N PHE A 233 -5.62 0.55 -9.86
CA PHE A 233 -6.28 -0.75 -9.66
C PHE A 233 -7.80 -0.63 -9.71
N ILE A 234 -8.40 0.51 -9.30
CA ILE A 234 -9.81 0.79 -9.57
C ILE A 234 -10.06 0.81 -11.08
N ILE A 235 -9.28 1.58 -11.82
CA ILE A 235 -9.43 1.71 -13.28
C ILE A 235 -9.21 0.37 -13.98
N LEU A 236 -8.18 -0.38 -13.57
CA LEU A 236 -7.88 -1.70 -14.14
C LEU A 236 -9.02 -2.70 -13.89
N GLY A 237 -9.61 -2.68 -12.69
CA GLY A 237 -10.80 -3.46 -12.35
C GLY A 237 -11.98 -3.13 -13.27
N ASN A 238 -12.27 -1.84 -13.44
CA ASN A 238 -13.33 -1.36 -14.32
C ASN A 238 -13.10 -1.79 -15.80
N VAL A 239 -11.84 -1.81 -16.27
CA VAL A 239 -11.51 -2.33 -17.61
C VAL A 239 -11.83 -3.83 -17.71
N VAL A 240 -11.42 -4.62 -16.71
CA VAL A 240 -11.69 -6.07 -16.69
C VAL A 240 -13.19 -6.35 -16.68
N GLU A 241 -13.98 -5.64 -15.89
CA GLU A 241 -15.43 -5.77 -15.88
C GLU A 241 -16.06 -5.40 -17.21
N LYS A 242 -15.60 -4.32 -17.85
CA LYS A 242 -16.10 -3.88 -19.15
C LYS A 242 -15.81 -4.89 -20.28
N ILE A 243 -14.64 -5.55 -20.25
CA ILE A 243 -14.26 -6.57 -21.23
C ILE A 243 -15.05 -7.86 -21.05
N THR A 244 -15.25 -8.26 -19.79
CA THR A 244 -15.80 -9.58 -19.46
C THR A 244 -17.31 -9.59 -19.31
N GLY A 245 -17.91 -8.43 -19.00
CA GLY A 245 -19.32 -8.30 -18.61
C GLY A 245 -19.64 -8.93 -17.25
N LYS A 246 -18.61 -9.23 -16.43
CA LYS A 246 -18.69 -9.88 -15.13
C LYS A 246 -18.04 -9.01 -14.08
N SER A 247 -18.56 -9.05 -12.85
CA SER A 247 -17.93 -8.38 -11.73
C SER A 247 -16.58 -9.01 -11.36
N ILE A 248 -15.66 -8.18 -10.81
CA ILE A 248 -14.37 -8.69 -10.27
C ILE A 248 -14.64 -9.76 -9.22
N THR A 249 -15.63 -9.58 -8.35
CA THR A 249 -16.02 -10.59 -7.34
C THR A 249 -16.32 -11.94 -8.00
N GLU A 250 -17.14 -11.96 -9.06
CA GLU A 250 -17.48 -13.21 -9.76
C GLU A 250 -16.23 -13.84 -10.40
N LEU A 251 -15.39 -13.03 -11.04
CA LEU A 251 -14.17 -13.51 -11.67
C LEU A 251 -13.18 -14.08 -10.65
N LEU A 252 -12.97 -13.40 -9.53
CA LEU A 252 -12.08 -13.91 -8.48
C LEU A 252 -12.61 -15.20 -7.86
N GLN A 253 -13.92 -15.30 -7.62
CA GLN A 253 -14.53 -16.54 -7.13
C GLN A 253 -14.24 -17.71 -8.08
N GLN A 254 -14.40 -17.50 -9.40
CA GLN A 254 -14.23 -18.55 -10.41
C GLN A 254 -12.76 -18.87 -10.73
N LYS A 255 -11.87 -17.88 -10.69
CA LYS A 255 -10.50 -18.00 -11.18
C LYS A 255 -9.45 -18.17 -10.09
N PHE A 256 -9.79 -17.80 -8.85
CA PHE A 256 -8.85 -17.85 -7.72
C PHE A 256 -9.40 -18.64 -6.52
N LEU A 257 -10.50 -18.20 -5.92
CA LEU A 257 -10.98 -18.79 -4.67
C LEU A 257 -11.27 -20.28 -4.86
N GLY A 258 -12.06 -20.63 -5.87
CA GLY A 258 -12.37 -22.01 -6.22
C GLY A 258 -11.11 -22.83 -6.57
N PRO A 259 -10.38 -22.48 -7.64
CA PRO A 259 -9.22 -23.25 -8.11
C PRO A 259 -8.07 -23.40 -7.11
N LEU A 260 -7.86 -22.43 -6.22
CA LEU A 260 -6.81 -22.45 -5.19
C LEU A 260 -7.31 -23.00 -3.84
N GLY A 261 -8.62 -23.22 -3.67
CA GLY A 261 -9.23 -23.68 -2.44
C GLY A 261 -9.12 -22.65 -1.30
N LEU A 262 -9.28 -21.35 -1.62
CA LEU A 262 -9.27 -20.25 -0.65
C LEU A 262 -10.63 -20.16 0.05
N THR A 263 -10.94 -21.13 0.87
CA THR A 263 -12.28 -21.34 1.46
C THR A 263 -12.61 -20.37 2.58
N GLU A 264 -11.59 -19.76 3.20
CA GLU A 264 -11.73 -18.80 4.29
C GLU A 264 -11.60 -17.35 3.82
N THR A 265 -11.44 -17.14 2.50
CA THR A 265 -11.43 -15.81 1.89
C THR A 265 -12.82 -15.42 1.44
N ASN A 266 -13.31 -14.28 1.91
CA ASN A 266 -14.62 -13.74 1.57
C ASN A 266 -14.49 -12.32 0.98
N ILE A 267 -14.94 -12.15 -0.27
CA ILE A 267 -14.96 -10.86 -0.95
C ILE A 267 -16.19 -10.10 -0.48
N THR A 268 -15.99 -8.97 0.22
CA THR A 268 -17.08 -8.19 0.80
C THR A 268 -16.67 -6.75 1.10
N LYS A 269 -17.54 -5.80 0.74
CA LYS A 269 -17.43 -4.39 1.12
C LYS A 269 -18.03 -4.10 2.49
N LEU A 270 -18.65 -5.08 3.13
CA LEU A 270 -19.24 -4.89 4.46
C LEU A 270 -18.15 -4.73 5.51
N PRO A 271 -18.36 -3.87 6.52
CA PRO A 271 -17.41 -3.70 7.63
C PRO A 271 -17.21 -4.96 8.47
N ALA A 272 -18.22 -5.84 8.55
CA ALA A 272 -18.15 -7.04 9.37
C ALA A 272 -17.07 -8.01 8.93
N ILE A 273 -16.30 -8.52 9.88
CA ILE A 273 -15.33 -9.61 9.69
C ILE A 273 -15.89 -10.86 10.38
N PRO A 274 -15.95 -12.02 9.69
CA PRO A 274 -16.44 -13.25 10.31
C PRO A 274 -15.54 -13.70 11.47
N SER A 275 -16.14 -14.13 12.57
CA SER A 275 -15.40 -14.66 13.74
C SER A 275 -14.75 -16.03 13.42
N PRO A 276 -13.58 -16.34 14.02
CA PRO A 276 -12.77 -15.46 14.86
C PRO A 276 -12.04 -14.40 14.03
N ALA A 277 -11.86 -13.19 14.57
CA ALA A 277 -11.24 -12.08 13.88
C ALA A 277 -10.09 -11.49 14.70
N LEU A 278 -9.01 -11.12 14.03
CA LEU A 278 -8.03 -10.18 14.58
C LEU A 278 -8.67 -8.80 14.60
N HIS A 279 -8.72 -8.13 15.74
CA HIS A 279 -9.27 -6.79 15.86
C HIS A 279 -8.20 -5.75 15.57
N ALA A 280 -8.54 -4.79 14.72
CA ALA A 280 -7.66 -3.70 14.31
C ALA A 280 -7.79 -2.50 15.24
N TYR A 281 -6.69 -1.82 15.47
CA TYR A 281 -6.60 -0.60 16.28
C TYR A 281 -5.74 0.43 15.58
N THR A 282 -6.10 1.71 15.73
CA THR A 282 -5.38 2.83 15.12
C THR A 282 -5.40 4.06 16.03
N SER A 283 -4.45 4.95 15.83
CA SER A 283 -4.41 6.29 16.44
C SER A 283 -4.60 7.43 15.44
N GLU A 284 -4.92 7.11 14.16
CA GLU A 284 -5.01 8.09 13.06
C GLU A 284 -5.96 9.26 13.31
N ARG A 285 -6.95 9.10 14.19
CA ARG A 285 -7.87 10.18 14.60
C ARG A 285 -7.42 10.91 15.87
N GLY A 286 -6.17 10.70 16.30
CA GLY A 286 -5.60 11.33 17.50
C GLY A 286 -6.01 10.67 18.82
N VAL A 287 -6.73 9.55 18.77
CA VAL A 287 -7.09 8.70 19.91
C VAL A 287 -6.88 7.25 19.52
N TYR A 288 -6.35 6.45 20.44
CA TYR A 288 -6.23 5.01 20.21
C TYR A 288 -7.62 4.36 20.30
N GLU A 289 -8.08 3.81 19.20
CA GLU A 289 -9.44 3.24 19.10
C GLU A 289 -9.47 1.99 18.22
N GLU A 290 -10.51 1.19 18.40
CA GLU A 290 -10.75 0.04 17.56
C GLU A 290 -11.34 0.45 16.20
N SER A 291 -10.72 0.02 15.12
CA SER A 291 -11.08 0.33 13.73
C SER A 291 -11.61 -0.87 12.93
N THR A 292 -11.76 -2.04 13.57
CA THR A 292 -12.25 -3.27 12.92
C THR A 292 -13.55 -3.06 12.13
N GLY A 293 -14.47 -2.27 12.69
CA GLY A 293 -15.77 -1.96 12.12
C GLY A 293 -15.81 -0.78 11.16
N TRP A 294 -14.67 -0.15 10.86
CA TRP A 294 -14.64 0.95 9.89
C TRP A 294 -14.95 0.45 8.49
N SER A 295 -15.51 1.34 7.66
CA SER A 295 -15.84 0.98 6.28
C SER A 295 -14.58 0.63 5.49
N PRO A 296 -14.51 -0.54 4.86
CA PRO A 296 -13.38 -0.93 4.02
C PRO A 296 -13.50 -0.42 2.59
N SER A 297 -14.61 0.21 2.22
CA SER A 297 -14.97 0.49 0.82
C SER A 297 -14.01 1.46 0.10
N TRP A 298 -13.17 2.15 0.84
CA TRP A 298 -12.18 3.06 0.28
C TRP A 298 -10.84 2.40 -0.09
N GLY A 299 -10.57 1.17 0.38
CA GLY A 299 -9.22 0.60 0.30
C GLY A 299 -8.78 0.21 -1.10
N LEU A 300 -9.65 -0.42 -1.85
CA LEU A 300 -9.42 -0.85 -3.24
C LEU A 300 -10.76 -0.85 -3.98
N GLY A 301 -10.72 -0.91 -5.31
CA GLY A 301 -11.91 -1.00 -6.15
C GLY A 301 -12.78 -2.22 -5.85
N ASP A 302 -13.97 -2.18 -6.37
CA ASP A 302 -14.98 -3.22 -6.21
C ASP A 302 -14.43 -4.61 -6.52
N GLY A 303 -14.71 -5.58 -5.65
CA GLY A 303 -14.26 -6.97 -5.78
C GLY A 303 -12.86 -7.26 -5.24
N LEU A 304 -12.07 -6.23 -4.88
CA LEU A 304 -10.74 -6.43 -4.25
C LEU A 304 -10.76 -6.26 -2.73
N ILE A 305 -11.88 -5.87 -2.15
CA ILE A 305 -12.06 -5.76 -0.70
C ILE A 305 -12.51 -7.10 -0.17
N MET A 306 -11.76 -7.66 0.79
CA MET A 306 -12.01 -9.00 1.30
C MET A 306 -11.59 -9.16 2.76
N THR A 307 -12.02 -10.26 3.35
CA THR A 307 -11.45 -10.83 4.58
C THR A 307 -10.78 -12.16 4.26
N SER A 308 -9.71 -12.52 4.96
CA SER A 308 -8.96 -13.74 4.71
C SER A 308 -8.26 -14.26 5.96
N THR A 309 -7.46 -15.32 5.80
CA THR A 309 -6.63 -15.94 6.83
C THR A 309 -5.18 -16.08 6.38
N LEU A 310 -4.28 -16.35 7.33
CA LEU A 310 -2.87 -16.65 7.02
C LEU A 310 -2.73 -17.80 6.01
N ARG A 311 -3.54 -18.84 6.14
CA ARG A 311 -3.51 -20.02 5.26
C ARG A 311 -3.83 -19.65 3.81
N ASP A 312 -4.90 -18.92 3.60
CA ASP A 312 -5.36 -18.56 2.27
C ASP A 312 -4.39 -17.58 1.61
N MET A 313 -3.88 -16.59 2.36
CA MET A 313 -2.88 -15.64 1.85
C MET A 313 -1.54 -16.33 1.55
N THR A 314 -1.14 -17.33 2.33
CA THR A 314 0.03 -18.17 2.01
C THR A 314 -0.17 -18.93 0.69
N THR A 315 -1.35 -19.48 0.48
CA THR A 315 -1.70 -20.21 -0.75
C THR A 315 -1.69 -19.25 -1.95
N LEU A 316 -2.24 -18.04 -1.77
CA LEU A 316 -2.27 -17.01 -2.81
C LEU A 316 -0.86 -16.59 -3.22
N ILE A 317 -0.02 -16.14 -2.27
CA ILE A 317 1.31 -15.62 -2.62
C ILE A 317 2.21 -16.70 -3.23
N LYS A 318 2.08 -17.96 -2.80
CA LYS A 318 2.74 -19.10 -3.45
C LYS A 318 2.26 -19.29 -4.89
N ALA A 319 0.94 -19.20 -5.13
CA ALA A 319 0.37 -19.35 -6.48
C ALA A 319 0.86 -18.24 -7.41
N VAL A 320 0.95 -17.00 -6.94
CA VAL A 320 1.51 -15.87 -7.69
C VAL A 320 3.01 -16.10 -7.95
N GLY A 321 3.80 -16.35 -6.91
CA GLY A 321 5.26 -16.49 -7.04
C GLY A 321 5.73 -17.73 -7.80
N THR A 322 4.84 -18.73 -7.99
CA THR A 322 5.10 -19.91 -8.85
C THR A 322 4.46 -19.80 -10.23
N GLY A 323 3.67 -18.76 -10.48
CA GLY A 323 2.92 -18.61 -11.73
C GLY A 323 1.85 -19.69 -11.95
N LYS A 324 1.31 -20.29 -10.87
CA LYS A 324 0.43 -21.47 -10.93
C LYS A 324 -0.82 -21.28 -11.82
N LEU A 325 -1.29 -20.04 -11.97
CA LEU A 325 -2.53 -19.71 -12.70
C LEU A 325 -2.26 -19.10 -14.08
N LEU A 326 -1.03 -19.05 -14.53
CA LEU A 326 -0.56 -18.40 -15.74
C LEU A 326 0.33 -19.33 -16.58
N SER A 327 0.48 -18.99 -17.86
CA SER A 327 1.58 -19.54 -18.66
C SER A 327 2.94 -19.11 -18.09
N LYS A 328 4.02 -19.77 -18.52
CA LYS A 328 5.38 -19.40 -18.08
C LYS A 328 5.74 -17.98 -18.49
N GLU A 329 5.31 -17.59 -19.68
CA GLU A 329 5.55 -16.28 -20.27
C GLU A 329 4.87 -15.19 -19.42
N SER A 330 3.57 -15.32 -19.18
CA SER A 330 2.79 -14.38 -18.36
C SER A 330 3.25 -14.36 -16.90
N ALA A 331 3.63 -15.51 -16.34
CA ALA A 331 4.16 -15.59 -14.99
C ALA A 331 5.51 -14.85 -14.86
N SER A 332 6.38 -14.97 -15.87
CA SER A 332 7.64 -14.23 -15.92
C SER A 332 7.40 -12.73 -16.05
N GLU A 333 6.47 -12.33 -16.91
CA GLU A 333 6.07 -10.95 -17.12
C GLU A 333 5.49 -10.32 -15.84
N GLN A 334 4.70 -11.08 -15.05
CA GLN A 334 4.11 -10.59 -13.81
C GLN A 334 5.17 -10.18 -12.77
N VAL A 335 6.28 -10.91 -12.70
CA VAL A 335 7.33 -10.70 -11.68
C VAL A 335 8.57 -9.98 -12.24
N GLU A 336 8.51 -9.45 -13.45
CA GLU A 336 9.55 -8.58 -14.00
C GLU A 336 9.53 -7.22 -13.29
N ASP A 337 10.70 -6.73 -12.87
CA ASP A 337 10.80 -5.39 -12.26
C ASP A 337 10.68 -4.29 -13.32
N LEU A 338 9.47 -3.78 -13.49
CA LEU A 338 9.13 -2.72 -14.44
C LEU A 338 9.39 -1.30 -13.89
N SER A 339 9.68 -1.18 -12.60
CA SER A 339 10.02 0.10 -11.96
C SER A 339 11.51 0.45 -12.05
N LYS A 340 12.34 -0.51 -12.42
CA LYS A 340 13.80 -0.40 -12.40
C LYS A 340 14.32 0.78 -13.21
N GLY A 341 15.05 1.67 -12.53
CA GLY A 341 15.65 2.86 -13.16
C GLY A 341 14.70 4.03 -13.40
N LEU A 342 13.43 3.89 -13.07
CA LEU A 342 12.47 4.99 -13.12
C LEU A 342 12.64 5.92 -11.89
N PRO A 343 12.45 7.24 -12.05
CA PRO A 343 12.27 8.15 -10.91
C PRO A 343 11.17 7.62 -9.97
N GLY A 344 11.38 7.73 -8.66
CA GLY A 344 10.44 7.21 -7.66
C GLY A 344 10.52 5.71 -7.40
N ALA A 345 11.29 4.95 -8.18
CA ALA A 345 11.49 3.52 -7.94
C ALA A 345 12.15 3.24 -6.58
N PRO A 346 11.70 2.21 -5.85
CA PRO A 346 12.08 2.02 -4.45
C PRO A 346 13.43 1.31 -4.20
N GLY A 347 14.28 1.23 -5.19
CA GLY A 347 15.64 0.71 -5.03
C GLY A 347 15.75 -0.82 -5.21
N GLN A 348 16.11 -1.57 -4.16
CA GLN A 348 16.34 -3.02 -4.28
C GLN A 348 15.07 -3.87 -4.41
N ILE A 349 13.97 -3.38 -3.94
CA ILE A 349 12.64 -3.97 -4.12
C ILE A 349 11.92 -3.12 -5.15
N GLY A 350 11.81 -3.61 -6.38
CA GLY A 350 11.06 -2.99 -7.45
C GLY A 350 9.60 -3.44 -7.49
N TYR A 351 8.93 -3.16 -8.60
CA TYR A 351 7.53 -3.48 -8.79
C TYR A 351 7.26 -4.05 -10.18
N GLY A 352 6.62 -5.19 -10.23
CA GLY A 352 6.16 -5.84 -11.46
C GLY A 352 4.69 -5.50 -11.75
N LEU A 353 3.95 -6.47 -12.30
CA LEU A 353 2.52 -6.30 -12.54
C LEU A 353 1.73 -6.64 -11.27
N GLY A 354 1.48 -5.64 -10.43
CA GLY A 354 0.70 -5.76 -9.21
C GLY A 354 1.43 -6.49 -8.06
N VAL A 355 2.73 -6.66 -8.13
CA VAL A 355 3.54 -7.31 -7.10
C VAL A 355 4.83 -6.56 -6.88
N ALA A 356 5.29 -6.45 -5.63
CA ALA A 356 6.64 -6.02 -5.33
C ALA A 356 7.62 -7.18 -5.52
N VAL A 357 8.77 -6.90 -6.12
CA VAL A 357 9.76 -7.92 -6.49
C VAL A 357 11.18 -7.44 -6.16
N GLY A 358 11.99 -8.30 -5.57
CA GLY A 358 13.38 -7.95 -5.28
C GLY A 358 14.09 -9.00 -4.44
N ASN A 359 15.39 -9.13 -4.63
CA ASN A 359 16.22 -10.13 -3.96
C ASN A 359 15.64 -11.57 -4.06
N GLY A 360 14.91 -11.86 -5.14
CA GLY A 360 14.25 -13.14 -5.37
C GLY A 360 12.88 -13.30 -4.69
N TRP A 361 12.44 -12.35 -3.88
CA TRP A 361 11.13 -12.34 -3.27
C TRP A 361 10.06 -11.80 -4.21
N VAL A 362 8.86 -12.35 -4.08
CA VAL A 362 7.59 -11.82 -4.60
C VAL A 362 6.72 -11.52 -3.40
N LEU A 363 6.22 -10.29 -3.25
CA LEU A 363 5.53 -9.90 -2.02
C LEU A 363 4.49 -8.78 -2.23
N GLN A 364 3.64 -8.62 -1.20
CA GLN A 364 2.78 -7.46 -0.97
C GLN A 364 2.76 -7.11 0.52
N ASN A 365 2.70 -5.82 0.84
CA ASN A 365 2.79 -5.31 2.21
C ASN A 365 1.70 -4.24 2.50
N PRO A 366 0.44 -4.64 2.63
CA PRO A 366 -0.68 -3.73 2.88
C PRO A 366 -0.61 -3.05 4.23
N VAL A 367 -1.23 -1.86 4.27
CA VAL A 367 -1.67 -1.18 5.49
C VAL A 367 -3.13 -0.78 5.29
N PHE A 368 -4.00 -1.09 6.23
CA PHE A 368 -5.42 -0.88 6.04
C PHE A 368 -6.22 -0.81 7.36
N ASN A 369 -6.76 0.36 7.72
CA ASN A 369 -7.63 0.55 8.90
C ASN A 369 -7.06 -0.07 10.18
N GLY A 370 -5.77 0.11 10.48
CA GLY A 370 -5.13 -0.46 11.66
C GLY A 370 -4.66 -1.90 11.52
N TYR A 371 -4.92 -2.56 10.37
CA TYR A 371 -4.20 -3.76 9.96
C TYR A 371 -2.95 -3.39 9.20
N GLU A 372 -1.90 -4.13 9.42
CA GLU A 372 -0.68 -4.07 8.65
C GLU A 372 -0.20 -5.49 8.38
N GLY A 373 0.17 -5.79 7.14
CA GLY A 373 0.53 -7.14 6.78
C GLY A 373 1.67 -7.23 5.79
N ILE A 374 2.14 -8.45 5.59
CA ILE A 374 3.02 -8.83 4.50
C ILE A 374 2.71 -10.26 4.08
N ALA A 375 2.61 -10.50 2.79
CA ALA A 375 2.65 -11.83 2.20
C ALA A 375 3.83 -11.90 1.26
N ALA A 376 4.81 -12.75 1.56
CA ALA A 376 6.05 -12.89 0.81
C ALA A 376 6.33 -14.34 0.47
N TYR A 377 6.87 -14.57 -0.74
CA TYR A 377 7.32 -15.88 -1.21
C TYR A 377 8.68 -15.78 -1.88
N LEU A 378 9.59 -16.70 -1.52
CA LEU A 378 10.90 -16.86 -2.13
C LEU A 378 10.93 -18.21 -2.87
N PRO A 379 10.75 -18.21 -4.22
CA PRO A 379 10.64 -19.44 -5.00
C PRO A 379 11.87 -20.36 -4.89
N SER A 380 13.09 -19.80 -4.86
CA SER A 380 14.34 -20.56 -4.80
C SER A 380 14.48 -21.45 -3.57
N GLN A 381 13.80 -21.09 -2.46
CA GLN A 381 13.81 -21.85 -1.20
C GLN A 381 12.43 -22.40 -0.84
N GLN A 382 11.43 -22.22 -1.69
CA GLN A 382 10.03 -22.57 -1.38
C GLN A 382 9.62 -22.06 0.01
N LEU A 383 10.09 -20.83 0.37
CA LEU A 383 9.88 -20.18 1.64
C LEU A 383 8.75 -19.16 1.50
N SER A 384 7.72 -19.26 2.33
CA SER A 384 6.70 -18.22 2.46
C SER A 384 6.66 -17.68 3.88
N ILE A 385 6.47 -16.37 3.98
CA ILE A 385 6.26 -15.65 5.24
C ILE A 385 5.01 -14.81 5.06
N VAL A 386 3.98 -15.06 5.87
CA VAL A 386 2.75 -14.27 5.88
C VAL A 386 2.49 -13.80 7.30
N ILE A 387 2.32 -12.50 7.42
CA ILE A 387 2.12 -11.79 8.68
C ILE A 387 0.92 -10.87 8.51
N ASP A 388 0.13 -10.75 9.56
CA ASP A 388 -0.80 -9.65 9.74
C ASP A 388 -0.76 -9.22 11.20
N ASN A 389 -0.79 -7.92 11.46
CA ASN A 389 -0.72 -7.39 12.82
C ASN A 389 -1.64 -6.18 13.01
N THR A 390 -1.85 -5.85 14.27
CA THR A 390 -2.49 -4.62 14.70
C THR A 390 -1.63 -3.90 15.72
N HIS A 391 -1.75 -2.57 15.75
CA HIS A 391 -0.92 -1.70 16.56
C HIS A 391 -1.37 -1.65 18.02
N GLY A 392 -0.42 -1.50 18.94
CA GLY A 392 -0.65 -1.11 20.32
C GLY A 392 -0.79 0.41 20.47
N PRO A 393 -1.14 0.88 21.68
CA PRO A 393 -1.41 2.29 21.93
C PRO A 393 -0.19 3.22 21.82
N ASN A 394 1.02 2.68 21.88
CA ASN A 394 2.26 3.45 21.80
C ASN A 394 3.07 3.16 20.53
N ALA A 395 2.47 2.44 19.58
CA ALA A 395 3.11 2.23 18.29
C ALA A 395 3.37 3.58 17.61
N ALA A 396 4.62 3.81 17.17
CA ALA A 396 4.97 5.07 16.54
C ALA A 396 4.29 5.21 15.17
N GLU A 397 3.87 6.43 14.82
CA GLU A 397 3.36 6.71 13.48
C GLU A 397 4.41 6.35 12.41
N GLY A 398 3.96 5.67 11.36
CA GLY A 398 4.82 5.26 10.24
C GLY A 398 5.72 4.05 10.52
N THR A 399 5.62 3.41 11.69
CA THR A 399 6.23 2.09 11.90
C THR A 399 5.59 1.06 10.99
N SER A 400 6.40 0.15 10.48
CA SER A 400 5.94 -0.98 9.70
C SER A 400 6.31 -2.29 10.37
N ILE A 401 5.50 -2.65 11.36
CA ILE A 401 5.74 -3.80 12.24
C ILE A 401 5.85 -5.11 11.42
N ALA A 402 4.88 -5.38 10.52
CA ALA A 402 4.92 -6.57 9.67
C ALA A 402 6.16 -6.60 8.78
N THR A 403 6.54 -5.45 8.22
CA THR A 403 7.73 -5.33 7.37
C THR A 403 9.02 -5.56 8.17
N ASP A 404 9.11 -5.06 9.39
CA ASP A 404 10.31 -5.21 10.22
C ASP A 404 10.42 -6.64 10.79
N ILE A 405 9.29 -7.29 11.12
CA ILE A 405 9.26 -8.73 11.40
C ILE A 405 9.74 -9.52 10.17
N PHE A 406 9.22 -9.21 8.98
CA PHE A 406 9.61 -9.88 7.74
C PHE A 406 11.11 -9.74 7.47
N LYS A 407 11.69 -8.53 7.55
CA LYS A 407 13.12 -8.29 7.35
C LYS A 407 13.97 -9.11 8.31
N ALA A 408 13.60 -9.13 9.59
CA ALA A 408 14.32 -9.89 10.62
C ALA A 408 14.24 -11.40 10.36
N LEU A 409 13.06 -11.91 9.97
CA LEU A 409 12.87 -13.31 9.61
C LEU A 409 13.59 -13.68 8.29
N ALA A 410 13.55 -12.82 7.28
CA ALA A 410 14.28 -13.01 6.03
C ALA A 410 15.81 -13.04 6.24
N ALA A 411 16.33 -12.17 7.12
CA ALA A 411 17.73 -12.18 7.50
C ALA A 411 18.16 -13.48 8.20
N TYR A 412 17.26 -14.08 8.97
CA TYR A 412 17.50 -15.36 9.64
C TYR A 412 17.36 -16.56 8.69
N LEU A 413 16.23 -16.62 7.93
CA LEU A 413 15.85 -17.79 7.15
C LEU A 413 16.52 -17.83 5.77
N ALA A 414 16.80 -16.67 5.17
CA ALA A 414 17.30 -16.52 3.82
C ALA A 414 18.31 -15.36 3.74
N PRO A 415 19.44 -15.42 4.46
CA PRO A 415 20.37 -14.29 4.62
C PRO A 415 20.92 -13.74 3.29
N THR A 416 21.08 -14.57 2.27
CA THR A 416 21.52 -14.15 0.93
C THR A 416 20.45 -13.39 0.14
N ASN A 417 19.20 -13.50 0.55
CA ASN A 417 18.03 -12.86 -0.06
C ASN A 417 17.37 -11.82 0.87
N ALA A 418 18.00 -11.51 2.00
CA ALA A 418 17.47 -10.54 2.94
C ALA A 418 17.38 -9.14 2.30
N PRO A 419 16.25 -8.43 2.40
CA PRO A 419 16.16 -7.07 1.91
C PRO A 419 16.98 -6.13 2.79
N ASN A 420 17.91 -5.38 2.18
CA ASN A 420 18.78 -4.44 2.89
C ASN A 420 18.19 -3.02 2.95
N THR A 421 17.12 -2.74 2.19
CA THR A 421 16.50 -1.42 2.08
C THR A 421 15.03 -1.45 2.47
N ALA A 422 14.45 -0.26 2.62
CA ALA A 422 13.02 -0.11 2.84
C ALA A 422 12.26 -0.83 1.72
N ILE A 423 11.37 -1.74 2.08
CA ILE A 423 10.34 -2.26 1.18
C ILE A 423 9.40 -1.08 0.97
N VAL A 424 8.99 -0.83 -0.29
CA VAL A 424 7.98 0.20 -0.56
C VAL A 424 6.78 -0.12 0.27
N GLN A 425 6.53 0.76 1.22
CA GLN A 425 5.25 0.76 1.86
C GLN A 425 4.30 1.57 0.98
N PRO A 426 3.05 1.15 0.84
CA PRO A 426 2.03 2.13 0.65
C PRO A 426 2.21 3.07 1.84
N SER A 427 2.79 4.27 1.61
CA SER A 427 3.08 5.20 2.67
C SER A 427 1.80 5.36 3.48
N ASN A 428 1.87 4.97 4.75
CA ASN A 428 0.88 5.42 5.71
C ASN A 428 0.75 6.91 5.49
N CYS A 429 -0.46 7.35 5.36
CA CYS A 429 -0.82 8.73 5.22
C CYS A 429 0.20 9.60 5.95
N ASN A 430 1.01 10.38 5.23
CA ASN A 430 1.61 11.54 5.83
C ASN A 430 0.44 12.41 6.25
N VAL A 431 -0.08 12.16 7.44
CA VAL A 431 -1.08 13.01 8.06
C VAL A 431 -0.47 14.40 8.03
N PRO A 432 -1.13 15.39 7.43
CA PRO A 432 -0.63 16.75 7.46
C PRO A 432 -0.37 17.07 8.91
N THR A 433 0.80 17.56 9.23
CA THR A 433 1.31 17.88 10.56
C THR A 433 0.17 18.30 11.49
N SER A 434 -0.33 17.38 12.31
CA SER A 434 -1.39 17.69 13.24
C SER A 434 -0.79 18.63 14.28
N VAL A 435 -1.30 19.85 14.34
CA VAL A 435 -0.94 20.79 15.38
C VAL A 435 -1.65 20.34 16.66
N HIS A 436 -0.99 19.54 17.48
CA HIS A 436 -1.48 19.19 18.80
C HIS A 436 -1.21 20.34 19.75
N THR A 437 -2.23 21.08 20.12
CA THR A 437 -2.18 22.02 21.25
C THR A 437 -2.34 21.25 22.54
N THR A 438 -1.24 20.75 23.09
CA THR A 438 -1.22 20.26 24.46
C THR A 438 -1.09 21.46 25.41
N ASN A 439 -2.16 21.88 26.02
CA ASN A 439 -2.24 23.07 26.92
C ASN A 439 -1.77 24.38 26.26
N GLN A 440 -2.51 25.47 26.47
CA GLN A 440 -2.36 26.81 25.88
C GLN A 440 -0.95 27.46 25.90
N LYS A 441 0.12 26.70 26.12
CA LYS A 441 1.50 27.22 26.26
C LYS A 441 2.56 26.58 25.37
N ASN A 442 2.31 25.41 24.79
CA ASN A 442 3.29 24.74 23.92
C ASN A 442 2.64 24.23 22.64
N VAL A 443 3.18 24.57 21.49
CA VAL A 443 2.81 24.02 20.17
C VAL A 443 3.95 23.11 19.74
N VAL A 444 3.67 21.84 19.52
CA VAL A 444 4.63 20.87 18.97
C VAL A 444 4.35 20.73 17.48
N VAL A 445 5.33 21.06 16.65
CA VAL A 445 5.27 20.92 15.20
C VAL A 445 6.20 19.79 14.80
N HIS A 446 5.67 18.72 14.21
CA HIS A 446 6.48 17.65 13.65
C HIS A 446 6.79 17.95 12.18
N PRO A 447 8.06 18.02 11.77
CA PRO A 447 8.38 18.25 10.37
C PRO A 447 8.10 17.00 9.54
N ALA A 448 7.44 17.19 8.40
CA ALA A 448 7.42 16.19 7.34
C ALA A 448 8.86 15.94 6.87
N THR A 449 9.25 14.68 6.74
CA THR A 449 10.60 14.27 6.37
C THR A 449 11.00 14.77 4.99
N THR A 450 11.74 15.86 4.93
CA THR A 450 12.60 16.18 3.78
C THR A 450 13.73 17.12 4.22
N ASN A 451 14.95 16.72 3.91
CA ASN A 451 16.23 17.44 3.98
C ASN A 451 16.27 18.75 4.79
N CYS A 452 16.95 18.73 5.90
CA CYS A 452 17.22 19.88 6.82
C CYS A 452 17.89 21.12 6.16
N ALA A 453 18.15 21.12 4.87
CA ALA A 453 18.97 22.15 4.23
C ALA A 453 18.22 23.40 3.77
N ASN A 454 16.88 23.43 3.71
CA ASN A 454 16.12 24.55 3.12
C ASN A 454 14.81 24.93 3.85
N ILE A 455 14.79 24.94 5.19
CA ILE A 455 13.61 25.43 5.90
C ILE A 455 13.75 26.94 6.15
N THR A 456 13.12 27.75 5.31
CA THR A 456 12.86 29.15 5.63
C THR A 456 11.62 29.25 6.50
N HIS A 457 11.80 29.58 7.77
CA HIS A 457 10.68 29.80 8.69
C HIS A 457 9.92 31.10 8.35
N PRO A 458 8.59 31.08 8.28
CA PRO A 458 7.83 32.32 8.26
C PRO A 458 8.04 33.03 9.61
N SER A 459 8.37 34.32 9.55
CA SER A 459 8.55 35.18 10.72
C SER A 459 7.23 35.38 11.45
N VAL A 460 7.05 34.71 12.58
CA VAL A 460 5.94 34.99 13.51
C VAL A 460 6.49 35.92 14.60
N PRO A 461 5.91 37.12 14.80
CA PRO A 461 6.39 38.04 15.83
C PRO A 461 6.24 37.41 17.22
N ASN A 462 7.27 37.57 18.08
CA ASN A 462 7.33 37.12 19.48
C ASN A 462 7.50 35.61 19.75
N THR A 463 8.20 34.87 18.89
CA THR A 463 8.56 33.46 19.12
C THR A 463 10.07 33.27 19.15
N THR A 464 10.57 32.57 20.15
CA THR A 464 12.00 32.17 20.23
C THR A 464 12.07 30.69 19.86
N VAL A 465 12.79 30.37 18.78
CA VAL A 465 13.05 28.98 18.37
C VAL A 465 14.35 28.54 19.02
N VAL A 466 14.32 27.46 19.78
CA VAL A 466 15.54 26.84 20.33
C VAL A 466 15.93 25.70 19.39
N PRO A 467 17.10 25.78 18.72
CA PRO A 467 17.57 24.68 17.87
C PRO A 467 17.89 23.45 18.73
N THR A 468 17.42 22.28 18.34
CA THR A 468 17.90 21.02 18.88
C THR A 468 18.98 20.46 17.95
N GLU A 469 20.10 20.00 18.49
CA GLU A 469 21.23 19.44 17.73
C GLU A 469 20.89 18.13 16.99
N ASN A 470 19.67 17.64 17.14
CA ASN A 470 19.24 16.38 16.52
C ASN A 470 17.99 16.60 15.66
N CYS A 471 18.11 16.41 14.37
CA CYS A 471 17.03 16.61 13.38
C CYS A 471 15.80 15.68 13.58
N ASN A 472 15.88 14.71 14.48
CA ASN A 472 14.81 13.78 14.81
C ASN A 472 14.05 14.15 16.10
N ALA A 473 14.34 15.30 16.70
CA ALA A 473 13.66 15.75 17.91
C ALA A 473 12.60 16.82 17.58
N PRO A 474 11.44 16.80 18.26
CA PRO A 474 10.39 17.81 18.04
C PRO A 474 10.87 19.20 18.47
N THR A 475 10.57 20.20 17.65
CA THR A 475 10.89 21.60 17.96
C THR A 475 9.83 22.18 18.91
N VAL A 476 10.24 22.58 20.13
CA VAL A 476 9.34 23.20 21.11
C VAL A 476 9.35 24.72 20.92
N VAL A 477 8.21 25.30 20.54
CA VAL A 477 8.02 26.74 20.44
C VAL A 477 7.40 27.28 21.72
N ARG A 478 8.14 28.15 22.45
CA ARG A 478 7.62 28.82 23.67
C ARG A 478 7.21 30.27 23.35
N HIS A 479 5.99 30.61 23.70
CA HIS A 479 5.54 31.99 23.68
C HIS A 479 5.92 32.70 25.00
N THR A 480 6.71 33.77 24.89
CA THR A 480 7.01 34.66 26.03
C THR A 480 6.02 35.83 26.00
N ASN A 481 5.21 35.94 27.06
CA ASN A 481 4.23 36.99 27.36
C ASN A 481 2.74 36.65 27.06
N ALA A 482 2.09 36.14 28.13
CA ALA A 482 0.65 36.35 28.31
C ALA A 482 0.42 37.06 29.65
N PRO A 483 -0.40 38.12 29.71
CA PRO A 483 -0.70 38.78 31.00
C PRO A 483 -1.53 37.86 31.88
N ARG A 484 -1.18 37.84 33.17
CA ARG A 484 -1.96 37.11 34.19
C ARG A 484 -3.32 37.77 34.35
N ILE A 485 -4.38 37.06 33.97
CA ILE A 485 -5.75 37.39 34.37
C ILE A 485 -5.99 36.65 35.71
N SER A 486 -6.12 37.44 36.77
CA SER A 486 -6.54 37.01 38.09
C SER A 486 -8.05 36.76 38.07
N MET A 487 -8.49 35.51 38.12
CA MET A 487 -9.89 35.19 38.45
C MET A 487 -10.01 34.96 39.92
N LYS A 488 -10.88 35.78 40.56
CA LYS A 488 -11.39 35.58 41.94
C LYS A 488 -12.39 34.41 41.93
N PRO A 489 -12.45 33.62 42.99
CA PRO A 489 -13.43 32.55 43.13
C PRO A 489 -14.80 33.16 43.48
N HIS A 490 -15.87 32.82 42.73
CA HIS A 490 -17.23 32.99 43.14
C HIS A 490 -17.95 31.65 43.26
N ASP A 491 -18.29 31.37 44.49
CA ASP A 491 -19.45 30.76 45.14
C ASP A 491 -20.28 29.71 44.41
N ARG A 492 -20.38 28.58 45.11
CA ARG A 492 -21.43 27.56 45.02
C ARG A 492 -22.82 28.19 45.30
N ILE A 493 -23.82 27.83 44.48
CA ILE A 493 -25.21 27.75 44.92
C ILE A 493 -25.87 26.54 44.25
N SER A 494 -26.40 25.68 45.12
CA SER A 494 -27.47 24.66 45.07
C SER A 494 -27.74 23.94 43.74
#